data_8ee68a302ff8d4d4b25003c9666097de
#
_entry.id   8ee68a302ff8d4d4b25003c9666097de
#
_cell.length_a   1.000
_cell.length_b   1.000
_cell.length_c   1.000
_cell.angle_alpha   90.00
_cell.angle_beta   90.00
_cell.angle_gamma   90.00
#
_symmetry.space_group_name_H-M   'P 1'
#
loop_
_entity.id
_entity.type
_entity.pdbx_description
1 polymer ?
#
loop_
_entity_poly.entity_id
_entity_poly.type
_entity_poly.pdbx_seq_one_letter_code
_entity_poly.pdbx_strand_id
1 'polypeptide(L)'
;MGLSQQSLSCNRLAAVLILIASLLTLSFLPLSGAQLANDNTTGSNGTIELFQPDSKPYGLTYGNWTARWWQWAYSIPKDVNPAYDDTGKYCAEGQSGPVWFLTGTYKHPVDRYCTIPVGKAILLTSLNSECSFAEFPNLKTEEQLRQCAKQMQDSVIHLEASVNGIPLTGLEKYRIQSPLFNFTIPQDNILGLPSQTTQAVSDGNWVFLKPLSVDNHTIYFKGGLRNITNISNYEFAGPYGWDYPNTYHITVVGKGTNH
;
A
#
# COMPACT_ATOMS: atom_id res chain seq x y z
N MET A 1 27.96 -49.51 8.43
CA MET A 1 29.22 -48.94 7.96
C MET A 1 28.91 -47.49 7.62
N GLY A 2 29.31 -46.47 8.29
CA GLY A 2 30.39 -46.16 9.19
C GLY A 2 30.36 -44.66 9.35
N LEU A 3 30.27 -44.24 10.53
CA LEU A 3 30.46 -42.97 11.22
C LEU A 3 31.57 -42.06 10.65
N SER A 4 31.43 -40.77 10.68
CA SER A 4 32.36 -39.95 11.46
C SER A 4 31.81 -38.53 11.72
N GLN A 5 31.62 -38.27 12.98
CA GLN A 5 31.58 -36.91 13.58
C GLN A 5 33.01 -36.33 13.56
N GLN A 6 33.12 -35.02 13.39
CA GLN A 6 34.22 -34.28 14.00
C GLN A 6 33.72 -32.92 14.54
N SER A 7 33.77 -32.83 15.83
CA SER A 7 33.75 -31.65 16.66
C SER A 7 35.16 -31.03 16.74
N LEU A 8 35.27 -29.71 16.83
CA LEU A 8 36.43 -28.97 17.41
C LEU A 8 35.95 -27.54 17.69
N SER A 9 35.80 -27.17 18.81
CA SER A 9 36.52 -26.81 20.03
C SER A 9 36.80 -25.30 20.08
N CYS A 10 36.28 -24.77 21.14
CA CYS A 10 36.45 -23.46 21.76
C CYS A 10 37.92 -23.04 21.95
N ASN A 11 38.27 -21.79 21.70
CA ASN A 11 39.39 -21.20 22.42
C ASN A 11 39.11 -19.73 22.78
N ARG A 12 39.16 -19.51 24.06
CA ARG A 12 39.18 -18.20 24.75
C ARG A 12 40.54 -17.57 24.60
N LEU A 13 40.66 -16.25 24.50
CA LEU A 13 41.74 -15.49 25.07
C LEU A 13 41.29 -14.09 25.47
N ALA A 14 41.76 -13.72 26.63
CA ALA A 14 41.37 -12.66 27.51
C ALA A 14 42.05 -11.29 27.20
N ALA A 15 41.35 -10.26 27.55
CA ALA A 15 41.72 -8.99 28.22
C ALA A 15 43.12 -8.37 27.97
N VAL A 16 43.13 -7.08 27.61
CA VAL A 16 43.96 -6.05 28.31
C VAL A 16 43.24 -4.69 28.25
N LEU A 17 42.91 -4.16 29.40
CA LEU A 17 42.56 -2.77 29.69
C LEU A 17 43.83 -1.90 29.65
N ILE A 18 43.79 -0.79 28.92
CA ILE A 18 44.71 0.34 29.16
C ILE A 18 43.87 1.62 29.25
N LEU A 19 43.79 2.14 30.46
CA LEU A 19 43.33 3.47 30.81
C LEU A 19 44.44 4.48 30.47
N ILE A 20 44.16 5.46 29.64
CA ILE A 20 44.98 6.70 29.58
C ILE A 20 44.00 7.87 29.74
N ALA A 21 44.09 8.51 30.91
CA ALA A 21 43.49 9.78 31.18
C ALA A 21 44.45 10.88 30.69
N SER A 22 44.00 11.75 29.83
CA SER A 22 44.67 13.02 29.53
C SER A 22 43.64 14.15 29.61
N LEU A 23 43.85 14.98 30.64
CA LEU A 23 43.23 16.30 30.80
C LEU A 23 43.65 17.20 29.63
N LEU A 24 42.67 17.78 28.96
CA LEU A 24 42.87 18.92 28.08
C LEU A 24 41.90 20.03 28.45
N THR A 25 42.51 21.14 28.87
CA THR A 25 41.89 22.41 29.29
C THR A 25 41.09 23.04 28.16
N LEU A 26 39.82 23.36 28.45
CA LEU A 26 38.95 24.15 27.58
C LEU A 26 39.33 25.60 27.59
N SER A 27 39.79 26.13 26.47
CA SER A 27 39.87 27.56 26.20
C SER A 27 38.54 28.03 25.57
N PHE A 28 37.79 28.84 26.29
CA PHE A 28 36.62 29.54 25.77
C PHE A 28 37.04 30.68 24.85
N LEU A 29 36.72 30.63 23.58
CA LEU A 29 36.68 31.77 22.66
C LEU A 29 35.22 32.21 22.47
N PRO A 30 34.89 33.49 22.50
CA PRO A 30 33.56 33.98 22.23
C PRO A 30 33.28 33.90 20.71
N LEU A 31 32.28 33.14 20.32
CA LEU A 31 31.78 33.12 18.94
C LEU A 31 30.91 34.36 18.72
N SER A 32 31.37 35.23 17.85
CA SER A 32 30.58 36.34 17.29
C SER A 32 29.31 35.80 16.61
N GLY A 33 28.19 36.44 16.93
CA GLY A 33 26.89 36.10 16.37
C GLY A 33 26.85 36.22 14.84
N ALA A 34 26.74 35.10 14.16
CA ALA A 34 26.19 35.05 12.81
C ALA A 34 24.69 34.96 12.94
N GLN A 35 24.02 36.02 12.54
CA GLN A 35 22.55 36.08 12.41
C GLN A 35 22.16 35.11 11.30
N LEU A 36 21.64 33.94 11.68
CA LEU A 36 21.03 33.04 10.74
C LEU A 36 19.76 33.71 10.20
N ALA A 37 19.77 33.96 8.91
CA ALA A 37 18.58 34.34 8.19
C ALA A 37 17.51 33.27 8.45
N ASN A 38 16.40 33.69 9.04
CA ASN A 38 15.21 32.91 9.19
C ASN A 38 14.64 32.66 7.78
N ASP A 39 15.02 31.56 7.18
CA ASP A 39 14.31 31.05 6.02
C ASP A 39 13.02 30.42 6.52
N ASN A 40 11.98 31.27 6.63
CA ASN A 40 10.61 30.85 6.91
C ASN A 40 10.04 30.12 5.69
N THR A 41 10.59 28.96 5.36
CA THR A 41 9.83 27.93 4.66
C THR A 41 8.91 27.28 5.70
N THR A 42 7.81 27.94 6.00
CA THR A 42 6.63 27.29 6.60
C THR A 42 6.10 26.27 5.61
N GLY A 43 6.75 25.12 5.53
CA GLY A 43 6.08 23.91 5.06
C GLY A 43 4.86 23.71 5.98
N SER A 44 3.66 23.88 5.45
CA SER A 44 2.46 23.58 6.17
C SER A 44 2.56 22.13 6.62
N ASN A 45 2.78 21.90 7.92
CA ASN A 45 2.58 20.60 8.55
C ASN A 45 1.06 20.28 8.48
N GLY A 46 0.57 20.03 7.26
CA GLY A 46 -0.79 19.60 7.04
C GLY A 46 -0.95 18.25 7.73
N THR A 47 -1.79 18.20 8.73
CA THR A 47 -2.16 16.95 9.39
C THR A 47 -2.72 15.99 8.32
N ILE A 48 -2.10 14.81 8.17
CA ILE A 48 -2.63 13.78 7.28
C ILE A 48 -3.89 13.21 7.91
N GLU A 49 -5.02 13.41 7.24
CA GLU A 49 -6.32 12.99 7.74
C GLU A 49 -6.85 11.79 6.96
N LEU A 50 -7.31 10.78 7.72
CA LEU A 50 -7.99 9.59 7.19
C LEU A 50 -9.49 9.66 7.49
N PHE A 51 -10.28 9.12 6.57
CA PHE A 51 -11.66 8.74 6.92
C PHE A 51 -11.62 7.53 7.86
N GLN A 52 -12.49 7.54 8.87
CA GLN A 52 -12.57 6.42 9.82
C GLN A 52 -13.36 5.25 9.20
N PRO A 53 -13.08 3.99 9.60
CA PRO A 53 -13.72 2.79 9.04
C PRO A 53 -15.25 2.76 9.13
N ASP A 54 -15.82 3.36 10.17
CA ASP A 54 -17.27 3.45 10.43
C ASP A 54 -17.93 4.66 9.75
N SER A 55 -17.14 5.53 9.13
CA SER A 55 -17.65 6.71 8.42
C SER A 55 -18.29 6.35 7.08
N LYS A 56 -19.01 7.31 6.51
CA LYS A 56 -19.63 7.19 5.19
C LYS A 56 -19.15 8.30 4.24
N PRO A 57 -17.88 8.25 3.80
CA PRO A 57 -17.35 9.24 2.87
C PRO A 57 -18.22 9.34 1.63
N TYR A 58 -18.63 10.55 1.29
CA TYR A 58 -19.48 10.83 0.12
C TYR A 58 -20.76 9.98 0.07
N GLY A 59 -21.33 9.65 1.25
CA GLY A 59 -22.60 8.94 1.38
C GLY A 59 -22.54 7.42 1.27
N LEU A 60 -21.36 6.82 1.06
CA LEU A 60 -21.17 5.38 0.97
C LEU A 60 -20.39 4.85 2.17
N THR A 61 -20.70 3.63 2.59
CA THR A 61 -19.89 2.93 3.59
C THR A 61 -18.47 2.67 3.07
N TYR A 62 -17.53 2.49 3.97
CA TYR A 62 -16.16 2.15 3.62
C TYR A 62 -16.10 0.88 2.76
N GLY A 63 -16.84 -0.19 3.14
CA GLY A 63 -16.92 -1.43 2.37
C GLY A 63 -17.49 -1.24 0.95
N ASN A 64 -18.44 -0.31 0.73
CA ASN A 64 -18.90 0.01 -0.61
C ASN A 64 -17.81 0.70 -1.45
N TRP A 65 -16.94 1.50 -0.83
CA TRP A 65 -15.81 2.10 -1.53
C TRP A 65 -14.74 1.06 -1.90
N THR A 66 -14.52 0.05 -1.06
CA THR A 66 -13.60 -1.05 -1.39
C THR A 66 -14.13 -1.88 -2.58
N ALA A 67 -15.43 -2.14 -2.63
CA ALA A 67 -16.06 -2.79 -3.78
C ALA A 67 -15.89 -1.96 -5.07
N ARG A 68 -16.09 -0.62 -5.00
CA ARG A 68 -15.87 0.28 -6.16
C ARG A 68 -14.42 0.30 -6.63
N TRP A 69 -13.46 0.20 -5.69
CA TRP A 69 -12.05 0.09 -6.05
C TRP A 69 -11.78 -1.16 -6.89
N TRP A 70 -12.34 -2.32 -6.49
CA TRP A 70 -12.19 -3.56 -7.24
C TRP A 70 -12.92 -3.52 -8.59
N GLN A 71 -14.13 -2.93 -8.63
CA GLN A 71 -14.86 -2.70 -9.88
C GLN A 71 -14.02 -1.87 -10.85
N TRP A 72 -13.37 -0.80 -10.37
CA TRP A 72 -12.47 0.02 -11.16
C TRP A 72 -11.24 -0.77 -11.62
N ALA A 73 -10.51 -1.41 -10.70
CA ALA A 73 -9.26 -2.11 -11.00
C ALA A 73 -9.44 -3.21 -12.06
N TYR A 74 -10.54 -3.96 -11.98
CA TYR A 74 -10.80 -5.09 -12.88
C TYR A 74 -11.54 -4.72 -14.18
N SER A 75 -12.16 -3.54 -14.26
CA SER A 75 -12.82 -3.07 -15.48
C SER A 75 -11.84 -2.51 -16.52
N ILE A 76 -10.61 -2.20 -16.12
CA ILE A 76 -9.61 -1.59 -16.99
C ILE A 76 -8.85 -2.68 -17.76
N PRO A 77 -8.77 -2.58 -19.10
CA PRO A 77 -7.98 -3.50 -19.92
C PRO A 77 -6.52 -3.56 -19.47
N LYS A 78 -5.89 -4.73 -19.64
CA LYS A 78 -4.55 -5.02 -19.14
C LYS A 78 -3.49 -4.04 -19.61
N ASP A 79 -3.52 -3.66 -20.90
CA ASP A 79 -2.49 -2.80 -21.52
C ASP A 79 -2.46 -1.38 -20.96
N VAL A 80 -3.56 -0.92 -20.37
CA VAL A 80 -3.68 0.42 -19.77
C VAL A 80 -4.03 0.35 -18.27
N ASN A 81 -3.91 -0.83 -17.67
CA ASN A 81 -4.28 -1.03 -16.27
C ASN A 81 -3.20 -0.45 -15.33
N PRO A 82 -3.57 0.45 -14.40
CA PRO A 82 -2.62 1.06 -13.46
C PRO A 82 -1.84 0.06 -12.60
N ALA A 83 -2.38 -1.15 -12.34
CA ALA A 83 -1.67 -2.18 -11.58
C ALA A 83 -0.49 -2.81 -12.34
N TYR A 84 -0.47 -2.69 -13.65
CA TYR A 84 0.58 -3.20 -14.54
C TYR A 84 1.47 -2.09 -15.11
N ASP A 85 1.19 -0.83 -14.76
CA ASP A 85 1.97 0.34 -15.14
C ASP A 85 2.99 0.68 -14.05
N ASP A 86 4.27 0.59 -14.38
CA ASP A 86 5.36 0.84 -13.44
C ASP A 86 5.65 2.34 -13.23
N THR A 87 5.12 3.20 -14.10
CA THR A 87 5.49 4.63 -14.16
C THR A 87 4.43 5.58 -13.64
N GLY A 88 3.17 5.14 -13.56
CA GLY A 88 2.01 5.98 -13.24
C GLY A 88 1.37 6.65 -14.46
N LYS A 89 1.81 6.34 -15.68
CA LYS A 89 1.26 6.89 -16.93
C LYS A 89 -0.26 6.72 -17.02
N TYR A 90 -0.78 5.60 -16.53
CA TYR A 90 -2.20 5.26 -16.56
C TYR A 90 -2.92 5.52 -15.24
N CYS A 91 -2.33 6.29 -14.31
CA CYS A 91 -2.95 6.53 -13.00
C CYS A 91 -4.32 7.25 -13.08
N ALA A 92 -4.60 7.95 -14.18
CA ALA A 92 -5.88 8.63 -14.41
C ALA A 92 -6.91 7.75 -15.13
N GLU A 93 -6.56 6.52 -15.52
CA GLU A 93 -7.44 5.66 -16.27
C GLU A 93 -8.65 5.22 -15.44
N GLY A 94 -9.86 5.36 -16.01
CA GLY A 94 -11.12 4.98 -15.38
C GLY A 94 -11.50 5.77 -14.13
N GLN A 95 -10.75 6.82 -13.76
CA GLN A 95 -11.02 7.62 -12.56
C GLN A 95 -12.30 8.47 -12.72
N SER A 96 -13.17 8.42 -11.71
CA SER A 96 -14.42 9.21 -11.73
C SER A 96 -14.88 9.57 -10.32
N GLY A 97 -15.81 10.55 -10.22
CA GLY A 97 -16.42 10.94 -8.93
C GLY A 97 -15.44 11.60 -7.96
N PRO A 98 -15.74 11.60 -6.65
CA PRO A 98 -14.99 12.36 -5.64
C PRO A 98 -13.76 11.61 -5.10
N VAL A 99 -13.59 10.32 -5.39
CA VAL A 99 -12.50 9.48 -4.89
C VAL A 99 -11.59 9.08 -6.03
N TRP A 100 -10.30 9.23 -5.82
CA TRP A 100 -9.24 8.77 -6.70
C TRP A 100 -8.67 7.45 -6.18
N PHE A 101 -8.59 6.45 -7.02
CA PHE A 101 -8.09 5.14 -6.67
C PHE A 101 -6.62 4.99 -7.02
N LEU A 102 -5.82 4.45 -6.08
CA LEU A 102 -4.45 4.04 -6.34
C LEU A 102 -4.32 2.53 -6.11
N THR A 103 -3.50 1.88 -6.92
CA THR A 103 -3.27 0.44 -6.87
C THR A 103 -1.83 0.11 -6.51
N GLY A 104 -1.61 -1.03 -5.89
CA GLY A 104 -0.29 -1.64 -5.73
C GLY A 104 0.24 -2.26 -7.02
N THR A 105 1.35 -2.95 -6.89
CA THR A 105 1.97 -3.75 -7.96
C THR A 105 1.87 -5.24 -7.66
N TYR A 106 1.92 -6.05 -8.71
CA TYR A 106 1.94 -7.52 -8.59
C TYR A 106 3.32 -8.15 -8.84
N LYS A 107 4.34 -7.36 -9.21
CA LYS A 107 5.57 -7.94 -9.77
C LYS A 107 6.85 -7.55 -9.04
N HIS A 108 7.03 -6.28 -8.74
CA HIS A 108 8.27 -5.71 -8.20
C HIS A 108 8.01 -4.32 -7.60
N PRO A 109 8.95 -3.74 -6.84
CA PRO A 109 8.85 -2.36 -6.38
C PRO A 109 8.59 -1.38 -7.52
N VAL A 110 7.73 -0.38 -7.28
CA VAL A 110 7.39 0.63 -8.29
C VAL A 110 7.48 2.04 -7.73
N ASP A 111 7.86 2.96 -8.61
CA ASP A 111 7.88 4.40 -8.41
C ASP A 111 6.99 5.05 -9.48
N ARG A 112 5.83 5.60 -9.09
CA ARG A 112 4.79 6.08 -9.99
C ARG A 112 4.57 7.57 -9.83
N TYR A 113 4.36 8.26 -10.95
CA TYR A 113 4.03 9.69 -10.98
C TYR A 113 2.58 9.88 -11.38
N CYS A 114 1.82 10.65 -10.61
CA CYS A 114 0.38 10.81 -10.83
C CYS A 114 -0.07 12.24 -10.54
N THR A 115 -0.83 12.82 -11.47
CA THR A 115 -1.47 14.14 -11.28
C THR A 115 -2.91 13.94 -10.87
N ILE A 116 -3.31 14.52 -9.74
CA ILE A 116 -4.66 14.38 -9.17
C ILE A 116 -5.31 15.76 -9.05
N PRO A 117 -6.54 15.95 -9.53
CA PRO A 117 -7.28 17.19 -9.31
C PRO A 117 -7.56 17.46 -7.84
N VAL A 118 -7.42 18.70 -7.40
CA VAL A 118 -7.73 19.15 -6.03
C VAL A 118 -9.17 18.74 -5.63
N GLY A 119 -9.34 18.40 -4.36
CA GLY A 119 -10.62 17.99 -3.78
C GLY A 119 -10.97 16.51 -3.96
N LYS A 120 -10.11 15.72 -4.59
CA LYS A 120 -10.26 14.27 -4.61
C LYS A 120 -9.71 13.64 -3.33
N ALA A 121 -10.52 12.83 -2.67
CA ALA A 121 -10.00 11.90 -1.67
C ALA A 121 -9.26 10.76 -2.36
N ILE A 122 -8.33 10.11 -1.66
CA ILE A 122 -7.52 9.04 -2.25
C ILE A 122 -7.78 7.74 -1.50
N LEU A 123 -8.19 6.68 -2.21
CA LEU A 123 -8.35 5.35 -1.66
C LEU A 123 -7.28 4.42 -2.23
N LEU A 124 -6.50 3.84 -1.35
CA LEU A 124 -5.49 2.83 -1.67
C LEU A 124 -5.54 1.69 -0.64
N THR A 125 -4.80 0.64 -0.91
CA THR A 125 -4.68 -0.49 0.00
C THR A 125 -3.22 -0.82 0.23
N SER A 126 -2.85 -1.04 1.50
CA SER A 126 -1.53 -1.59 1.82
C SER A 126 -1.45 -3.06 1.41
N LEU A 127 -2.55 -3.79 1.60
CA LEU A 127 -2.74 -5.14 1.08
C LEU A 127 -4.23 -5.48 1.07
N ASN A 128 -4.69 -6.11 0.00
CA ASN A 128 -6.07 -6.58 -0.14
C ASN A 128 -6.14 -7.88 -0.92
N SER A 129 -7.24 -8.57 -0.76
CA SER A 129 -7.60 -9.78 -1.47
C SER A 129 -9.06 -9.72 -1.92
N GLU A 130 -9.37 -10.51 -2.91
CA GLU A 130 -10.71 -10.65 -3.47
C GLU A 130 -10.90 -12.09 -3.91
N CYS A 131 -12.13 -12.58 -3.84
CA CYS A 131 -12.53 -13.85 -4.42
C CYS A 131 -13.82 -13.65 -5.21
N SER A 132 -13.85 -14.16 -6.44
CA SER A 132 -15.01 -14.13 -7.31
C SER A 132 -15.42 -15.53 -7.79
N PHE A 133 -16.66 -15.68 -8.21
CA PHE A 133 -17.12 -16.95 -8.82
C PHE A 133 -16.43 -17.24 -10.16
N ALA A 134 -15.89 -16.23 -10.83
CA ALA A 134 -15.15 -16.41 -12.08
C ALA A 134 -13.76 -17.01 -11.83
N GLU A 135 -13.06 -16.55 -10.80
CA GLU A 135 -11.73 -17.03 -10.42
C GLU A 135 -11.80 -18.36 -9.67
N PHE A 136 -12.87 -18.56 -8.89
CA PHE A 136 -13.09 -19.74 -8.04
C PHE A 136 -14.41 -20.44 -8.40
N PRO A 137 -14.51 -21.12 -9.54
CA PRO A 137 -15.77 -21.70 -10.02
C PRO A 137 -16.31 -22.84 -9.14
N ASN A 138 -15.50 -23.34 -8.21
CA ASN A 138 -15.93 -24.30 -7.17
C ASN A 138 -16.69 -23.64 -6.02
N LEU A 139 -16.54 -22.34 -5.78
CA LEU A 139 -17.33 -21.59 -4.81
C LEU A 139 -18.72 -21.30 -5.37
N LYS A 140 -19.76 -21.35 -4.53
CA LYS A 140 -21.17 -21.25 -4.97
C LYS A 140 -21.99 -20.26 -4.16
N THR A 141 -21.47 -19.77 -3.05
CA THR A 141 -22.21 -18.88 -2.15
C THR A 141 -21.40 -17.66 -1.75
N GLU A 142 -22.08 -16.57 -1.39
CA GLU A 142 -21.44 -15.38 -0.86
C GLU A 142 -20.56 -15.70 0.34
N GLU A 143 -21.03 -16.56 1.25
CA GLU A 143 -20.26 -16.95 2.42
C GLU A 143 -18.93 -17.63 2.07
N GLN A 144 -18.94 -18.46 1.02
CA GLN A 144 -17.69 -19.09 0.55
C GLN A 144 -16.71 -18.06 -0.05
N LEU A 145 -17.21 -17.07 -0.82
CA LEU A 145 -16.39 -15.96 -1.32
C LEU A 145 -15.82 -15.15 -0.15
N ARG A 146 -16.64 -14.87 0.85
CA ARG A 146 -16.28 -14.10 2.04
C ARG A 146 -15.19 -14.80 2.84
N GLN A 147 -15.31 -16.11 3.03
CA GLN A 147 -14.28 -16.92 3.70
C GLN A 147 -13.00 -17.01 2.87
N CYS A 148 -13.09 -17.13 1.56
CA CYS A 148 -11.94 -17.13 0.65
C CYS A 148 -11.13 -15.83 0.77
N ALA A 149 -11.74 -14.67 0.62
CA ALA A 149 -11.09 -13.37 0.76
C ALA A 149 -10.51 -13.17 2.16
N LYS A 150 -11.25 -13.59 3.20
CA LYS A 150 -10.81 -13.53 4.59
C LYS A 150 -9.56 -14.36 4.85
N GLN A 151 -9.51 -15.60 4.36
CA GLN A 151 -8.37 -16.51 4.57
C GLN A 151 -7.09 -15.95 3.97
N MET A 152 -7.17 -15.33 2.79
CA MET A 152 -6.02 -14.65 2.18
C MET A 152 -5.56 -13.47 3.05
N GLN A 153 -6.48 -12.65 3.50
CA GLN A 153 -6.16 -11.48 4.30
C GLN A 153 -5.68 -11.82 5.74
N ASP A 154 -6.09 -12.97 6.30
CA ASP A 154 -5.60 -13.48 7.60
C ASP A 154 -4.10 -13.84 7.56
N SER A 155 -3.50 -13.90 6.38
CA SER A 155 -2.08 -14.21 6.18
C SER A 155 -1.18 -12.97 6.18
N VAL A 156 -1.75 -11.80 6.34
CA VAL A 156 -1.00 -10.54 6.44
C VAL A 156 -0.09 -10.57 7.68
N ILE A 157 1.19 -10.25 7.48
CA ILE A 157 2.20 -10.24 8.54
C ILE A 157 2.71 -8.86 8.88
N HIS A 158 2.65 -7.92 7.95
CA HIS A 158 2.95 -6.51 8.20
C HIS A 158 2.24 -5.60 7.20
N LEU A 159 2.07 -4.35 7.61
CA LEU A 159 1.46 -3.28 6.84
C LEU A 159 2.24 -2.00 7.08
N GLU A 160 2.56 -1.29 6.01
CA GLU A 160 3.23 -0.01 6.06
C GLU A 160 2.51 0.98 5.15
N ALA A 161 2.35 2.21 5.59
CA ALA A 161 1.96 3.33 4.75
C ALA A 161 2.48 4.65 5.33
N SER A 162 2.81 5.59 4.47
CA SER A 162 3.17 6.94 4.87
C SER A 162 2.75 7.96 3.82
N VAL A 163 2.56 9.20 4.25
CA VAL A 163 2.32 10.34 3.37
C VAL A 163 3.34 11.42 3.72
N ASN A 164 4.09 11.90 2.74
CA ASN A 164 5.17 12.88 2.92
C ASN A 164 6.19 12.46 3.99
N GLY A 165 6.50 11.17 4.07
CA GLY A 165 7.38 10.60 5.07
C GLY A 165 6.77 10.46 6.47
N ILE A 166 5.52 10.90 6.70
CA ILE A 166 4.81 10.74 7.97
C ILE A 166 4.15 9.37 8.00
N PRO A 167 4.57 8.44 8.88
CA PRO A 167 3.98 7.11 8.97
C PRO A 167 2.51 7.16 9.39
N LEU A 168 1.69 6.34 8.74
CA LEU A 168 0.32 6.08 9.18
C LEU A 168 0.33 4.86 10.13
N THR A 169 -0.29 5.02 11.30
CA THR A 169 -0.28 4.00 12.35
C THR A 169 -1.65 3.36 12.52
N GLY A 170 -1.70 2.15 13.09
CA GLY A 170 -2.95 1.45 13.36
C GLY A 170 -3.66 0.97 12.10
N LEU A 171 -2.92 0.65 11.03
CA LEU A 171 -3.46 0.22 9.74
C LEU A 171 -4.30 -1.05 9.85
N GLU A 172 -4.04 -1.89 10.83
CA GLU A 172 -4.82 -3.08 11.14
C GLU A 172 -6.30 -2.79 11.45
N LYS A 173 -6.60 -1.60 12.00
CA LYS A 173 -7.97 -1.14 12.31
C LYS A 173 -8.78 -0.81 11.06
N TYR A 174 -8.11 -0.64 9.93
CA TYR A 174 -8.73 -0.32 8.64
C TYR A 174 -8.90 -1.56 7.77
N ARG A 175 -8.93 -2.75 8.38
CA ARG A 175 -9.32 -3.98 7.68
C ARG A 175 -10.83 -3.97 7.47
N ILE A 176 -11.23 -3.98 6.20
CA ILE A 176 -12.63 -3.87 5.79
C ILE A 176 -12.94 -4.97 4.77
N GLN A 177 -13.98 -5.73 5.05
CA GLN A 177 -14.58 -6.64 4.09
C GLN A 177 -15.70 -5.92 3.31
N SER A 178 -15.75 -6.10 2.00
CA SER A 178 -16.79 -5.50 1.16
C SER A 178 -18.15 -6.20 1.34
N PRO A 179 -19.27 -5.56 0.98
CA PRO A 179 -20.46 -6.31 0.61
C PRO A 179 -20.19 -7.18 -0.62
N LEU A 180 -21.11 -8.11 -0.93
CA LEU A 180 -21.11 -8.77 -2.23
C LEU A 180 -21.31 -7.72 -3.33
N PHE A 181 -20.47 -7.75 -4.36
CA PHE A 181 -20.53 -6.81 -5.48
C PHE A 181 -20.38 -7.50 -6.83
N ASN A 182 -20.94 -6.90 -7.87
CA ASN A 182 -20.73 -7.33 -9.24
C ASN A 182 -19.59 -6.56 -9.87
N PHE A 183 -18.80 -7.21 -10.72
CA PHE A 183 -17.87 -6.52 -11.63
C PHE A 183 -17.85 -7.20 -12.99
N THR A 184 -17.42 -6.48 -14.01
CA THR A 184 -17.31 -6.97 -15.38
C THR A 184 -15.84 -7.12 -15.74
N ILE A 185 -15.49 -8.32 -16.18
CA ILE A 185 -14.17 -8.67 -16.70
C ILE A 185 -14.17 -8.32 -18.19
N PRO A 186 -13.33 -7.36 -18.67
CA PRO A 186 -13.25 -7.04 -20.08
C PRO A 186 -12.58 -8.16 -20.89
N GLN A 187 -12.59 -8.07 -22.21
CA GLN A 187 -12.00 -9.09 -23.07
C GLN A 187 -10.48 -9.19 -22.86
N ASP A 188 -9.80 -8.07 -22.77
CA ASP A 188 -8.38 -8.01 -22.45
C ASP A 188 -8.23 -7.57 -20.98
N ASN A 189 -8.08 -8.54 -20.08
CA ASN A 189 -8.12 -8.30 -18.64
C ASN A 189 -6.88 -8.84 -17.92
N ILE A 190 -6.67 -8.33 -16.71
CA ILE A 190 -5.52 -8.71 -15.90
C ILE A 190 -5.64 -10.08 -15.24
N LEU A 191 -6.84 -10.66 -15.20
CA LEU A 191 -7.11 -11.99 -14.62
C LEU A 191 -6.84 -13.13 -15.62
N GLY A 192 -6.74 -12.82 -16.93
CA GLY A 192 -6.58 -13.83 -17.97
C GLY A 192 -7.81 -14.73 -18.13
N LEU A 193 -8.98 -14.28 -17.70
CA LEU A 193 -10.25 -15.02 -17.76
C LEU A 193 -11.09 -14.57 -18.96
N PRO A 194 -12.06 -15.40 -19.41
CA PRO A 194 -13.04 -14.97 -20.40
C PRO A 194 -13.84 -13.75 -19.93
N SER A 195 -14.16 -12.84 -20.88
CA SER A 195 -14.99 -11.68 -20.61
C SER A 195 -16.36 -12.09 -20.08
N GLN A 196 -16.74 -11.59 -18.92
CA GLN A 196 -17.99 -11.92 -18.24
C GLN A 196 -18.29 -10.95 -17.11
N THR A 197 -19.51 -10.96 -16.60
CA THR A 197 -19.87 -10.34 -15.33
C THR A 197 -19.92 -11.42 -14.24
N THR A 198 -19.35 -11.16 -13.09
CA THR A 198 -19.29 -12.07 -11.96
C THR A 198 -19.55 -11.34 -10.65
N GLN A 199 -19.69 -12.11 -9.57
CA GLN A 199 -19.83 -11.57 -8.21
C GLN A 199 -18.57 -11.88 -7.39
N ALA A 200 -18.25 -10.97 -6.50
CA ALA A 200 -17.08 -11.06 -5.63
C ALA A 200 -17.34 -10.52 -4.24
N VAL A 201 -16.47 -10.93 -3.32
CA VAL A 201 -16.26 -10.30 -2.02
C VAL A 201 -14.77 -10.01 -1.86
N SER A 202 -14.43 -8.85 -1.31
CA SER A 202 -13.05 -8.51 -0.97
C SER A 202 -12.86 -8.34 0.53
N ASP A 203 -11.62 -8.53 0.98
CA ASP A 203 -11.14 -8.20 2.31
C ASP A 203 -9.80 -7.48 2.18
N GLY A 204 -9.51 -6.49 3.01
CA GLY A 204 -8.27 -5.74 2.85
C GLY A 204 -8.03 -4.70 3.92
N ASN A 205 -6.76 -4.28 4.05
CA ASN A 205 -6.34 -3.15 4.86
C ASN A 205 -6.21 -1.91 3.98
N TRP A 206 -7.08 -0.95 4.21
CA TRP A 206 -7.29 0.20 3.35
C TRP A 206 -6.79 1.50 3.97
N VAL A 207 -6.33 2.40 3.14
CA VAL A 207 -6.00 3.78 3.51
C VAL A 207 -6.90 4.70 2.69
N PHE A 208 -7.76 5.45 3.37
CA PHE A 208 -8.68 6.39 2.74
C PHE A 208 -8.35 7.80 3.20
N LEU A 209 -7.48 8.46 2.43
CA LEU A 209 -7.03 9.82 2.69
C LEU A 209 -8.12 10.84 2.35
N LYS A 210 -8.32 11.82 3.23
CA LYS A 210 -9.05 13.03 2.85
C LYS A 210 -8.28 13.80 1.77
N PRO A 211 -8.91 14.71 1.03
CA PRO A 211 -8.25 15.47 -0.03
C PRO A 211 -6.98 16.14 0.46
N LEU A 212 -5.88 15.93 -0.28
CA LEU A 212 -4.61 16.59 -0.03
C LEU A 212 -4.62 18.02 -0.57
N SER A 213 -3.74 18.87 -0.04
CA SER A 213 -3.53 20.25 -0.51
C SER A 213 -2.98 20.27 -1.94
N VAL A 214 -3.12 21.41 -2.61
CA VAL A 214 -2.45 21.68 -3.89
C VAL A 214 -0.96 21.79 -3.64
N ASP A 215 -0.22 20.72 -3.93
CA ASP A 215 1.23 20.60 -3.75
C ASP A 215 1.72 19.27 -4.35
N ASN A 216 3.01 18.99 -4.20
CA ASN A 216 3.59 17.68 -4.44
C ASN A 216 3.58 16.85 -3.15
N HIS A 217 3.12 15.61 -3.27
CA HIS A 217 3.04 14.67 -2.16
C HIS A 217 3.70 13.35 -2.53
N THR A 218 4.23 12.66 -1.53
CA THR A 218 4.69 11.29 -1.68
C THR A 218 3.82 10.37 -0.85
N ILE A 219 3.25 9.34 -1.47
CA ILE A 219 2.50 8.29 -0.79
C ILE A 219 3.29 7.00 -0.95
N TYR A 220 3.67 6.40 0.16
CA TYR A 220 4.32 5.10 0.21
C TYR A 220 3.38 4.10 0.89
N PHE A 221 3.32 2.88 0.37
CA PHE A 221 2.61 1.78 1.02
C PHE A 221 3.19 0.43 0.62
N LYS A 222 3.06 -0.52 1.54
CA LYS A 222 3.56 -1.88 1.43
C LYS A 222 2.77 -2.79 2.35
N GLY A 223 2.60 -4.04 1.96
CA GLY A 223 2.03 -5.08 2.81
C GLY A 223 2.63 -6.42 2.47
N GLY A 224 2.92 -7.24 3.49
CA GLY A 224 3.50 -8.57 3.33
C GLY A 224 2.55 -9.67 3.76
N LEU A 225 2.51 -10.74 2.98
CA LEU A 225 1.81 -11.98 3.29
C LEU A 225 2.79 -13.03 3.80
N ARG A 226 2.33 -13.82 4.77
CA ARG A 226 3.02 -15.08 5.09
C ARG A 226 2.93 -16.01 3.89
N ASN A 227 4.00 -16.76 3.64
CA ASN A 227 3.97 -17.81 2.63
C ASN A 227 2.84 -18.81 2.95
N ILE A 228 1.82 -18.87 2.08
CA ILE A 228 0.67 -19.74 2.25
C ILE A 228 0.82 -20.88 1.27
N THR A 229 1.38 -21.99 1.73
CA THR A 229 1.55 -23.20 0.93
C THR A 229 0.27 -24.00 0.70
N ASN A 230 -0.86 -23.63 1.34
CA ASN A 230 -2.10 -24.41 1.37
C ASN A 230 -3.39 -23.55 1.36
N ILE A 231 -3.50 -22.52 0.55
CA ILE A 231 -4.83 -22.07 0.17
C ILE A 231 -5.23 -22.90 -1.04
N SER A 232 -6.26 -23.75 -0.87
CA SER A 232 -6.78 -24.68 -1.84
C SER A 232 -6.80 -24.08 -3.26
N ASN A 233 -5.87 -24.53 -4.11
CA ASN A 233 -5.79 -24.25 -5.55
C ASN A 233 -5.30 -22.85 -5.99
N TYR A 234 -4.74 -22.01 -5.13
CA TYR A 234 -4.02 -20.81 -5.53
C TYR A 234 -2.53 -21.00 -5.39
N GLU A 235 -1.86 -21.21 -6.51
CA GLU A 235 -0.43 -20.93 -6.64
C GLU A 235 -0.26 -19.41 -6.69
N PHE A 236 -0.23 -18.74 -5.53
CA PHE A 236 0.36 -17.42 -5.45
C PHE A 236 1.85 -17.59 -5.76
N ALA A 237 2.21 -17.16 -6.95
CA ALA A 237 3.54 -17.30 -7.49
C ALA A 237 4.55 -16.55 -6.63
N GLY A 238 5.27 -17.27 -5.79
CA GLY A 238 6.48 -16.84 -5.14
C GLY A 238 6.69 -17.39 -3.74
N PRO A 239 7.93 -17.80 -3.42
CA PRO A 239 8.27 -18.41 -2.13
C PRO A 239 8.18 -17.45 -0.92
N TYR A 240 7.91 -16.16 -1.12
CA TYR A 240 8.04 -15.14 -0.07
C TYR A 240 6.80 -14.27 0.14
N GLY A 241 5.65 -14.61 -0.47
CA GLY A 241 4.48 -13.75 -0.39
C GLY A 241 4.66 -12.40 -1.13
N TRP A 242 3.65 -11.59 -1.10
CA TRP A 242 3.69 -10.25 -1.69
C TRP A 242 4.27 -9.29 -0.66
N ASP A 243 5.36 -8.62 -1.00
CA ASP A 243 6.05 -7.67 -0.14
C ASP A 243 6.74 -6.59 -0.99
N TYR A 244 5.99 -6.03 -1.93
CA TYR A 244 6.53 -5.03 -2.84
C TYR A 244 6.15 -3.62 -2.40
N PRO A 245 7.13 -2.74 -2.15
CA PRO A 245 6.88 -1.33 -1.90
C PRO A 245 6.31 -0.63 -3.14
N ASN A 246 5.38 0.28 -2.89
CA ASN A 246 4.77 1.15 -3.87
C ASN A 246 4.98 2.58 -3.44
N THR A 247 5.61 3.39 -4.27
CA THR A 247 5.75 4.82 -4.07
C THR A 247 4.99 5.56 -5.17
N TYR A 248 4.17 6.52 -4.76
CA TYR A 248 3.51 7.45 -5.67
C TYR A 248 4.00 8.87 -5.39
N HIS A 249 4.51 9.52 -6.43
CA HIS A 249 4.76 10.95 -6.46
C HIS A 249 3.52 11.64 -7.02
N ILE A 250 2.73 12.23 -6.14
CA ILE A 250 1.45 12.85 -6.46
C ILE A 250 1.62 14.35 -6.63
N THR A 251 1.22 14.88 -7.77
CA THR A 251 1.04 16.32 -7.95
C THR A 251 -0.44 16.65 -7.87
N VAL A 252 -0.88 17.31 -6.80
CA VAL A 252 -2.26 17.81 -6.69
C VAL A 252 -2.35 19.16 -7.36
N VAL A 253 -3.18 19.24 -8.41
CA VAL A 253 -3.36 20.47 -9.20
C VAL A 253 -4.67 21.17 -8.88
N GLY A 254 -4.64 22.50 -8.82
CA GLY A 254 -5.84 23.33 -8.70
C GLY A 254 -6.80 23.13 -9.89
N LYS A 255 -8.08 23.47 -9.71
CA LYS A 255 -9.00 23.58 -10.85
C LYS A 255 -8.44 24.63 -11.79
N GLY A 256 -8.08 24.23 -13.01
CA GLY A 256 -7.70 25.21 -14.04
C GLY A 256 -8.80 26.26 -14.16
N THR A 257 -8.47 27.52 -13.97
CA THR A 257 -9.33 28.62 -14.40
C THR A 257 -9.33 28.54 -15.91
N ASN A 258 -10.42 28.00 -16.48
CA ASN A 258 -10.67 28.16 -17.91
C ASN A 258 -10.79 29.67 -18.16
N HIS A 259 -9.75 30.26 -18.78
CA HIS A 259 -9.79 31.58 -19.39
C HIS A 259 -10.33 31.46 -20.80
#